data_c4a8b76d111f10d92b395924e148c5aa
#
_entry.id   c4a8b76d111f10d92b395924e148c5aa
#
_cell.length_a   1.000
_cell.length_b   1.000
_cell.length_c   1.000
_cell.angle_alpha   90.00
_cell.angle_beta   90.00
_cell.angle_gamma   90.00
#
_symmetry.space_group_name_H-M   'P 1'
#
loop_
_entity.id
_entity.type
_entity.pdbx_description
1 polymer ?
#
loop_
_entity_poly.entity_id
_entity_poly.type
_entity_poly.pdbx_seq_one_letter_code
_entity_poly.pdbx_strand_id
1 'polypeptide(L)'
;MGTSRYLVLTAMIFAVAMMSIDQTIVSIAAPTIQRDLALTSTGLQWVINGYLLALAAFFAFGGKLSDVVGHRRMVIVGTVAFAAASVLCGATPKGSAAQAWLIGARILQGASGALLFPAALAIVFNAFAPRERGKALALFFGISGALTSIGPIAGSFLLPWTWRAIFLINVPVALVALVLTWRARPADTTRPSRIDVRGAVLVSAGMALAVLGLQQSSRWGWSSAATWACIAAGVGLLALFVRVELRTSSPLIEVRIFGHRGFAVDNVVMALVYACFLPLFFFASIYAQVVLGYNAGKTGLYILVIFIGFAIATQLGGRILDRRGAKPAAVVGSALGAFGFYLWAGHLHQPLGSQWPWIILASAGIGFVLTPVTTDAVNRAPRESFGEVTGVTQTVRYFAASVALAVLGSVLIHQTRANAKASLARLHVPKPVAHRIIASINTGAGTAPSHHAGAASVVFTAIQGDFAEATRVVYLAMAGIMAVSFLIAVRRMERGVPSEVADAPEARAIPEVQR
;
A
#
# COMPACT_ATOMS: atom_id res chain seq x y z
N MET A 1 33.41 7.34 -21.64
CA MET A 1 33.33 7.40 -20.17
C MET A 1 32.20 6.50 -19.72
N GLY A 2 32.49 5.33 -19.12
CA GLY A 2 31.46 4.41 -18.62
C GLY A 2 30.64 5.06 -17.52
N THR A 3 29.35 5.19 -17.73
CA THR A 3 28.45 5.77 -16.72
C THR A 3 28.51 4.92 -15.47
N SER A 4 28.74 5.54 -14.31
CA SER A 4 28.79 4.80 -13.05
C SER A 4 27.47 4.08 -12.79
N ARG A 5 27.48 2.76 -12.67
CA ARG A 5 26.32 1.91 -12.32
C ARG A 5 25.59 2.40 -11.06
N TYR A 6 26.32 2.99 -10.12
CA TYR A 6 25.73 3.60 -8.92
C TYR A 6 24.93 4.86 -9.24
N LEU A 7 25.32 5.64 -10.26
CA LEU A 7 24.52 6.77 -10.73
C LEU A 7 23.19 6.28 -11.34
N VAL A 8 23.22 5.16 -12.07
CA VAL A 8 21.99 4.52 -12.58
C VAL A 8 21.09 4.08 -11.41
N LEU A 9 21.65 3.41 -10.41
CA LEU A 9 20.91 2.98 -9.21
C LEU A 9 20.28 4.20 -8.50
N THR A 10 21.05 5.25 -8.28
CA THR A 10 20.56 6.49 -7.63
C THR A 10 19.43 7.12 -8.45
N ALA A 11 19.57 7.21 -9.78
CA ALA A 11 18.54 7.75 -10.65
C ALA A 11 17.23 6.96 -10.54
N MET A 12 17.30 5.62 -10.51
CA MET A 12 16.12 4.75 -10.39
C MET A 12 15.48 4.82 -9.00
N ILE A 13 16.29 4.96 -7.94
CA ILE A 13 15.78 5.17 -6.57
C ILE A 13 15.00 6.50 -6.49
N PHE A 14 15.54 7.60 -7.06
CA PHE A 14 14.83 8.88 -7.09
C PHE A 14 13.55 8.81 -7.93
N ALA A 15 13.56 8.08 -9.04
CA ALA A 15 12.36 7.88 -9.85
C ALA A 15 11.25 7.17 -9.06
N VAL A 16 11.60 6.14 -8.27
CA VAL A 16 10.62 5.38 -7.46
C VAL A 16 10.30 6.09 -6.13
N ALA A 17 11.16 7.01 -5.67
CA ALA A 17 10.96 7.76 -4.42
C ALA A 17 9.61 8.48 -4.38
N MET A 18 9.18 9.09 -5.48
CA MET A 18 7.88 9.77 -5.59
C MET A 18 6.73 8.81 -5.23
N MET A 19 6.73 7.62 -5.82
CA MET A 19 5.71 6.61 -5.58
C MET A 19 5.73 6.13 -4.12
N SER A 20 6.93 5.92 -3.55
CA SER A 20 7.10 5.45 -2.18
C SER A 20 6.63 6.48 -1.15
N ILE A 21 6.97 7.75 -1.34
CA ILE A 21 6.55 8.85 -0.47
C ILE A 21 5.04 9.08 -0.59
N ASP A 22 4.50 9.09 -1.81
CA ASP A 22 3.09 9.36 -2.10
C ASP A 22 2.14 8.35 -1.44
N GLN A 23 2.53 7.09 -1.34
CA GLN A 23 1.72 6.04 -0.71
C GLN A 23 1.32 6.35 0.73
N THR A 24 2.13 7.07 1.46
CA THR A 24 1.93 7.32 2.90
C THR A 24 1.64 8.77 3.24
N ILE A 25 2.15 9.73 2.47
CA ILE A 25 1.96 11.16 2.73
C ILE A 25 0.49 11.58 2.63
N VAL A 26 -0.25 11.01 1.68
CA VAL A 26 -1.69 11.32 1.47
C VAL A 26 -2.54 10.87 2.65
N SER A 27 -2.16 9.77 3.33
CA SER A 27 -2.91 9.28 4.49
C SER A 27 -2.94 10.29 5.64
N ILE A 28 -1.87 11.08 5.83
CA ILE A 28 -1.81 12.14 6.86
C ILE A 28 -2.67 13.34 6.48
N ALA A 29 -2.67 13.69 5.20
CA ALA A 29 -3.46 14.79 4.68
C ALA A 29 -4.95 14.47 4.54
N ALA A 30 -5.31 13.20 4.58
CA ALA A 30 -6.65 12.72 4.28
C ALA A 30 -7.76 13.48 5.01
N PRO A 31 -7.75 13.69 6.34
CA PRO A 31 -8.81 14.44 7.03
C PRO A 31 -8.82 15.93 6.66
N THR A 32 -7.67 16.52 6.35
CA THR A 32 -7.58 17.92 5.92
C THR A 32 -8.15 18.11 4.51
N ILE A 33 -7.81 17.21 3.59
CA ILE A 33 -8.36 17.17 2.23
C ILE A 33 -9.88 16.97 2.28
N GLN A 34 -10.36 16.06 3.13
CA GLN A 34 -11.78 15.78 3.29
C GLN A 34 -12.56 17.03 3.70
N ARG A 35 -12.03 17.77 4.68
CA ARG A 35 -12.66 19.01 5.16
C ARG A 35 -12.62 20.15 4.15
N ASP A 36 -11.44 20.39 3.53
CA ASP A 36 -11.28 21.53 2.61
C ASP A 36 -12.09 21.36 1.31
N LEU A 37 -12.22 20.12 0.83
CA LEU A 37 -12.96 19.78 -0.39
C LEU A 37 -14.38 19.26 -0.13
N ALA A 38 -14.82 19.18 1.13
CA ALA A 38 -16.10 18.60 1.54
C ALA A 38 -16.36 17.19 0.96
N LEU A 39 -15.32 16.33 0.93
CA LEU A 39 -15.43 14.99 0.38
C LEU A 39 -16.26 14.08 1.29
N THR A 40 -17.01 13.16 0.69
CA THR A 40 -17.63 12.08 1.45
C THR A 40 -16.57 11.13 2.02
N SER A 41 -16.88 10.42 3.11
CA SER A 41 -15.96 9.43 3.68
C SER A 41 -15.61 8.31 2.67
N THR A 42 -16.58 7.87 1.87
CA THR A 42 -16.35 6.96 0.75
C THR A 42 -15.49 7.60 -0.34
N GLY A 43 -15.71 8.90 -0.64
CA GLY A 43 -14.89 9.65 -1.60
C GLY A 43 -13.43 9.76 -1.15
N LEU A 44 -13.18 10.03 0.13
CA LEU A 44 -11.84 10.05 0.70
C LEU A 44 -11.14 8.69 0.58
N GLN A 45 -11.85 7.60 0.85
CA GLN A 45 -11.31 6.26 0.65
C GLN A 45 -10.95 6.01 -0.82
N TRP A 46 -11.77 6.52 -1.78
CA TRP A 46 -11.46 6.43 -3.21
C TRP A 46 -10.22 7.23 -3.62
N VAL A 47 -9.94 8.35 -2.97
CA VAL A 47 -8.70 9.14 -3.21
C VAL A 47 -7.46 8.29 -2.94
N ILE A 48 -7.48 7.44 -1.91
CA ILE A 48 -6.36 6.53 -1.60
C ILE A 48 -6.47 5.24 -2.41
N ASN A 49 -7.64 4.63 -2.42
CA ASN A 49 -7.85 3.33 -3.02
C ASN A 49 -7.75 3.36 -4.55
N GLY A 50 -8.20 4.43 -5.19
CA GLY A 50 -8.06 4.60 -6.64
C GLY A 50 -6.61 4.56 -7.12
N TYR A 51 -5.69 5.13 -6.35
CA TYR A 51 -4.25 5.03 -6.60
C TYR A 51 -3.73 3.59 -6.45
N LEU A 52 -4.06 2.91 -5.34
CA LEU A 52 -3.62 1.54 -5.07
C LEU A 52 -4.17 0.54 -6.11
N LEU A 53 -5.45 0.72 -6.45
CA LEU A 53 -6.12 -0.11 -7.45
C LEU A 53 -5.53 0.08 -8.85
N ALA A 54 -5.24 1.32 -9.24
CA ALA A 54 -4.60 1.61 -10.51
C ALA A 54 -3.16 1.04 -10.56
N LEU A 55 -2.40 1.15 -9.48
CA LEU A 55 -1.12 0.45 -9.35
C LEU A 55 -1.29 -1.05 -9.60
N ALA A 56 -2.20 -1.70 -8.89
CA ALA A 56 -2.43 -3.14 -9.02
C ALA A 56 -2.83 -3.53 -10.45
N ALA A 57 -3.79 -2.80 -11.01
CA ALA A 57 -4.38 -3.11 -12.31
C ALA A 57 -3.39 -2.96 -13.48
N PHE A 58 -2.49 -1.97 -13.40
CA PHE A 58 -1.58 -1.65 -14.51
C PHE A 58 -0.14 -2.12 -14.30
N PHE A 59 0.20 -2.74 -13.15
CA PHE A 59 1.58 -3.09 -12.84
C PHE A 59 2.17 -4.11 -13.81
N ALA A 60 1.45 -5.21 -14.08
CA ALA A 60 1.87 -6.23 -15.03
C ALA A 60 1.91 -5.68 -16.48
N PHE A 61 0.92 -4.88 -16.85
CA PHE A 61 0.89 -4.21 -18.15
C PHE A 61 2.06 -3.25 -18.32
N GLY A 62 2.39 -2.45 -17.29
CA GLY A 62 3.53 -1.53 -17.29
C GLY A 62 4.86 -2.25 -17.46
N GLY A 63 5.03 -3.41 -16.81
CA GLY A 63 6.20 -4.28 -16.98
C GLY A 63 6.35 -4.73 -18.42
N LYS A 64 5.30 -5.33 -18.99
CA LYS A 64 5.31 -5.82 -20.38
C LYS A 64 5.50 -4.68 -21.39
N LEU A 65 4.86 -3.54 -21.17
CA LEU A 65 5.02 -2.36 -22.01
C LEU A 65 6.45 -1.84 -21.98
N SER A 66 7.11 -1.87 -20.80
CA SER A 66 8.50 -1.44 -20.68
C SER A 66 9.48 -2.33 -21.44
N ASP A 67 9.21 -3.64 -21.54
CA ASP A 67 10.01 -4.57 -22.32
C ASP A 67 9.93 -4.27 -23.83
N VAL A 68 8.76 -3.83 -24.31
CA VAL A 68 8.52 -3.53 -25.73
C VAL A 68 9.02 -2.14 -26.13
N VAL A 69 8.67 -1.11 -25.34
CA VAL A 69 8.95 0.30 -25.68
C VAL A 69 10.37 0.71 -25.29
N GLY A 70 10.95 0.03 -24.29
CA GLY A 70 12.25 0.33 -23.71
C GLY A 70 12.12 0.87 -22.30
N HIS A 71 12.93 0.32 -21.40
CA HIS A 71 12.86 0.61 -19.97
C HIS A 71 13.18 2.08 -19.65
N ARG A 72 14.19 2.66 -20.31
CA ARG A 72 14.57 4.06 -20.12
C ARG A 72 13.46 5.01 -20.53
N ARG A 73 12.83 4.76 -21.69
CA ARG A 73 11.70 5.55 -22.17
C ARG A 73 10.53 5.48 -21.20
N MET A 74 10.23 4.28 -20.70
CA MET A 74 9.13 4.08 -19.76
C MET A 74 9.38 4.73 -18.39
N VAL A 75 10.63 4.75 -17.88
CA VAL A 75 10.98 5.53 -16.70
C VAL A 75 10.74 7.02 -16.92
N ILE A 76 11.17 7.58 -18.05
CA ILE A 76 10.96 9.00 -18.35
C ILE A 76 9.46 9.31 -18.46
N VAL A 77 8.72 8.55 -19.28
CA VAL A 77 7.27 8.72 -19.47
C VAL A 77 6.52 8.57 -18.15
N GLY A 78 6.80 7.50 -17.38
CA GLY A 78 6.17 7.26 -16.10
C GLY A 78 6.46 8.36 -15.07
N THR A 79 7.71 8.86 -15.01
CA THR A 79 8.10 9.97 -14.13
C THR A 79 7.37 11.27 -14.49
N VAL A 80 7.33 11.63 -15.77
CA VAL A 80 6.63 12.84 -16.25
C VAL A 80 5.13 12.72 -16.01
N ALA A 81 4.54 11.56 -16.37
CA ALA A 81 3.11 11.32 -16.17
C ALA A 81 2.72 11.33 -14.67
N PHE A 82 3.56 10.76 -13.79
CA PHE A 82 3.35 10.80 -12.35
C PHE A 82 3.41 12.22 -11.81
N ALA A 83 4.40 13.01 -12.23
CA ALA A 83 4.52 14.42 -11.84
C ALA A 83 3.34 15.26 -12.34
N ALA A 84 2.93 15.07 -13.59
CA ALA A 84 1.75 15.75 -14.16
C ALA A 84 0.46 15.38 -13.41
N ALA A 85 0.25 14.10 -13.12
CA ALA A 85 -0.89 13.66 -12.31
C ALA A 85 -0.82 14.22 -10.88
N SER A 86 0.37 14.36 -10.29
CA SER A 86 0.57 15.02 -8.99
C SER A 86 0.19 16.50 -9.04
N VAL A 87 0.54 17.21 -10.12
CA VAL A 87 0.09 18.60 -10.33
C VAL A 87 -1.44 18.66 -10.44
N LEU A 88 -2.07 17.74 -11.16
CA LEU A 88 -3.53 17.64 -11.25
C LEU A 88 -4.18 17.40 -9.88
N CYS A 89 -3.58 16.55 -9.03
CA CYS A 89 -4.03 16.36 -7.65
C CYS A 89 -3.93 17.68 -6.84
N GLY A 90 -2.81 18.38 -6.94
CA GLY A 90 -2.60 19.68 -6.29
C GLY A 90 -3.52 20.78 -6.82
N ALA A 91 -3.91 20.73 -8.09
CA ALA A 91 -4.79 21.68 -8.76
C ALA A 91 -6.27 21.36 -8.61
N THR A 92 -6.65 20.42 -7.74
CA THR A 92 -8.08 20.06 -7.52
C THR A 92 -8.93 21.29 -7.23
N PRO A 93 -9.98 21.55 -8.02
CA PRO A 93 -10.89 22.66 -7.80
C PRO A 93 -11.75 22.43 -6.56
N LYS A 94 -12.29 23.50 -5.97
CA LYS A 94 -13.33 23.40 -4.94
C LYS A 94 -14.71 23.25 -5.60
N GLY A 95 -15.64 22.62 -4.91
CA GLY A 95 -17.04 22.47 -5.37
C GLY A 95 -17.38 21.04 -5.78
N SER A 96 -18.47 20.88 -6.52
CA SER A 96 -19.07 19.57 -6.83
C SER A 96 -18.17 18.62 -7.63
N ALA A 97 -17.25 19.16 -8.45
CA ALA A 97 -16.31 18.37 -9.25
C ALA A 97 -15.08 17.89 -8.45
N ALA A 98 -14.81 18.44 -7.25
CA ALA A 98 -13.59 18.18 -6.49
C ALA A 98 -13.32 16.69 -6.27
N GLN A 99 -14.33 15.93 -5.85
CA GLN A 99 -14.19 14.52 -5.57
C GLN A 99 -13.84 13.70 -6.82
N ALA A 100 -14.58 13.90 -7.90
CA ALA A 100 -14.34 13.17 -9.16
C ALA A 100 -12.97 13.54 -9.76
N TRP A 101 -12.62 14.83 -9.73
CA TRP A 101 -11.31 15.31 -10.18
C TRP A 101 -10.15 14.66 -9.44
N LEU A 102 -10.17 14.72 -8.09
CA LEU A 102 -9.07 14.18 -7.30
C LEU A 102 -8.96 12.67 -7.44
N ILE A 103 -10.08 11.95 -7.45
CA ILE A 103 -10.07 10.49 -7.68
C ILE A 103 -9.48 10.16 -9.06
N GLY A 104 -9.91 10.86 -10.12
CA GLY A 104 -9.39 10.68 -11.48
C GLY A 104 -7.89 10.95 -11.57
N ALA A 105 -7.42 12.05 -10.97
CA ALA A 105 -6.00 12.38 -10.91
C ALA A 105 -5.19 11.33 -10.14
N ARG A 106 -5.74 10.76 -9.04
CA ARG A 106 -5.12 9.68 -8.27
C ARG A 106 -5.03 8.38 -9.07
N ILE A 107 -6.04 8.04 -9.85
CA ILE A 107 -6.01 6.87 -10.76
C ILE A 107 -4.91 7.05 -11.81
N LEU A 108 -4.81 8.22 -12.42
CA LEU A 108 -3.74 8.53 -13.39
C LEU A 108 -2.35 8.46 -12.75
N GLN A 109 -2.21 8.94 -11.53
CA GLN A 109 -0.97 8.90 -10.76
C GLN A 109 -0.57 7.45 -10.45
N GLY A 110 -1.51 6.60 -10.01
CA GLY A 110 -1.27 5.17 -9.78
C GLY A 110 -0.89 4.42 -11.06
N ALA A 111 -1.60 4.66 -12.17
CA ALA A 111 -1.25 4.08 -13.46
C ALA A 111 0.15 4.49 -13.92
N SER A 112 0.53 5.76 -13.72
CA SER A 112 1.87 6.26 -14.03
C SER A 112 2.96 5.57 -13.19
N GLY A 113 2.71 5.36 -11.89
CA GLY A 113 3.60 4.61 -11.00
C GLY A 113 3.76 3.15 -11.43
N ALA A 114 2.69 2.54 -11.93
CA ALA A 114 2.70 1.16 -12.45
C ALA A 114 3.55 1.02 -13.73
N LEU A 115 3.67 2.06 -14.53
CA LEU A 115 4.58 2.10 -15.69
C LEU A 115 6.04 2.31 -15.27
N LEU A 116 6.25 3.15 -14.26
CA LEU A 116 7.56 3.59 -13.79
C LEU A 116 8.34 2.49 -13.07
N PHE A 117 7.73 1.85 -12.08
CA PHE A 117 8.44 0.97 -11.15
C PHE A 117 9.05 -0.27 -11.80
N PRO A 118 8.34 -1.05 -12.66
CA PRO A 118 8.92 -2.22 -13.31
C PRO A 118 10.08 -1.84 -14.23
N ALA A 119 9.96 -0.73 -14.94
CA ALA A 119 11.00 -0.22 -15.82
C ALA A 119 12.26 0.20 -15.05
N ALA A 120 12.10 0.89 -13.92
CA ALA A 120 13.21 1.28 -13.04
C ALA A 120 13.92 0.05 -12.47
N LEU A 121 13.16 -0.95 -12.02
CA LEU A 121 13.70 -2.20 -11.50
C LEU A 121 14.51 -2.98 -12.57
N ALA A 122 13.98 -3.08 -13.80
CA ALA A 122 14.66 -3.73 -14.90
C ALA A 122 15.97 -3.01 -15.28
N ILE A 123 16.01 -1.69 -15.25
CA ILE A 123 17.23 -0.91 -15.44
C ILE A 123 18.26 -1.24 -14.37
N VAL A 124 17.87 -1.27 -13.10
CA VAL A 124 18.79 -1.64 -12.01
C VAL A 124 19.33 -3.06 -12.22
N PHE A 125 18.44 -4.01 -12.50
CA PHE A 125 18.83 -5.41 -12.74
C PHE A 125 19.84 -5.56 -13.89
N ASN A 126 19.66 -4.79 -14.98
CA ASN A 126 20.53 -4.85 -16.16
C ASN A 126 21.84 -4.05 -16.01
N ALA A 127 21.89 -3.05 -15.11
CA ALA A 127 23.07 -2.22 -14.90
C ALA A 127 24.17 -2.91 -14.10
N PHE A 128 23.85 -3.99 -13.36
CA PHE A 128 24.81 -4.69 -12.50
C PHE A 128 25.12 -6.09 -13.01
N ALA A 129 26.38 -6.51 -12.84
CA ALA A 129 26.83 -7.86 -13.16
C ALA A 129 26.05 -8.90 -12.30
N PRO A 130 25.85 -10.14 -12.79
CA PRO A 130 25.06 -11.16 -12.08
C PRO A 130 25.41 -11.34 -10.61
N ARG A 131 26.70 -11.29 -10.26
CA ARG A 131 27.19 -11.39 -8.88
C ARG A 131 26.82 -10.23 -7.97
N GLU A 132 26.53 -9.05 -8.54
CA GLU A 132 26.24 -7.82 -7.79
C GLU A 132 24.76 -7.44 -7.77
N ARG A 133 23.94 -8.13 -8.57
CA ARG A 133 22.49 -7.85 -8.71
C ARG A 133 21.76 -7.93 -7.38
N GLY A 134 22.05 -8.94 -6.56
CA GLY A 134 21.43 -9.10 -5.25
C GLY A 134 21.66 -7.89 -4.34
N LYS A 135 22.90 -7.39 -4.28
CA LYS A 135 23.24 -6.20 -3.50
C LYS A 135 22.59 -4.93 -4.04
N ALA A 136 22.58 -4.76 -5.37
CA ALA A 136 21.95 -3.60 -6.01
C ALA A 136 20.43 -3.56 -5.77
N LEU A 137 19.76 -4.72 -5.88
CA LEU A 137 18.32 -4.84 -5.61
C LEU A 137 18.01 -4.64 -4.12
N ALA A 138 18.84 -5.17 -3.23
CA ALA A 138 18.68 -4.93 -1.79
C ALA A 138 18.79 -3.45 -1.44
N LEU A 139 19.73 -2.70 -2.05
CA LEU A 139 19.85 -1.26 -1.90
C LEU A 139 18.62 -0.54 -2.51
N PHE A 140 18.18 -0.93 -3.70
CA PHE A 140 17.02 -0.36 -4.37
C PHE A 140 15.75 -0.50 -3.52
N PHE A 141 15.41 -1.71 -3.09
CA PHE A 141 14.24 -1.97 -2.26
C PHE A 141 14.38 -1.41 -0.84
N GLY A 142 15.58 -1.50 -0.25
CA GLY A 142 15.85 -1.00 1.10
C GLY A 142 15.70 0.52 1.18
N ILE A 143 16.28 1.27 0.25
CA ILE A 143 16.17 2.73 0.22
C ILE A 143 14.74 3.14 -0.16
N SER A 144 14.12 2.51 -1.16
CA SER A 144 12.72 2.80 -1.54
C SER A 144 11.76 2.54 -0.38
N GLY A 145 11.98 1.47 0.39
CA GLY A 145 11.22 1.20 1.61
C GLY A 145 11.44 2.24 2.71
N ALA A 146 12.68 2.71 2.90
CA ALA A 146 12.98 3.79 3.84
C ALA A 146 12.32 5.12 3.43
N LEU A 147 12.26 5.41 2.12
CA LEU A 147 11.60 6.60 1.59
C LEU A 147 10.08 6.61 1.85
N THR A 148 9.46 5.44 1.95
CA THR A 148 8.06 5.32 2.37
C THR A 148 7.83 5.91 3.77
N SER A 149 8.84 5.83 4.66
CA SER A 149 8.79 6.41 6.01
C SER A 149 8.95 7.94 6.01
N ILE A 150 9.48 8.52 4.95
CA ILE A 150 9.60 9.99 4.82
C ILE A 150 8.24 10.64 4.56
N GLY A 151 7.30 9.93 3.93
CA GLY A 151 5.98 10.46 3.61
C GLY A 151 5.27 11.11 4.81
N PRO A 152 5.09 10.40 5.93
CA PRO A 152 4.49 10.98 7.14
C PRO A 152 5.23 12.20 7.69
N ILE A 153 6.55 12.16 7.69
CA ILE A 153 7.38 13.27 8.17
C ILE A 153 7.20 14.49 7.25
N ALA A 154 7.38 14.30 5.94
CA ALA A 154 7.20 15.37 4.97
C ALA A 154 5.76 15.93 5.00
N GLY A 155 4.76 15.06 5.12
CA GLY A 155 3.35 15.45 5.24
C GLY A 155 3.11 16.35 6.46
N SER A 156 3.68 16.02 7.61
CA SER A 156 3.51 16.81 8.83
C SER A 156 4.10 18.23 8.72
N PHE A 157 5.18 18.41 7.94
CA PHE A 157 5.79 19.71 7.68
C PHE A 157 5.09 20.52 6.57
N LEU A 158 4.53 19.85 5.56
CA LEU A 158 3.89 20.50 4.42
C LEU A 158 2.43 20.90 4.68
N LEU A 159 1.70 20.11 5.47
CA LEU A 159 0.28 20.34 5.76
C LEU A 159 -0.03 21.70 6.42
N PRO A 160 0.81 22.28 7.32
CA PRO A 160 0.54 23.61 7.87
C PRO A 160 0.48 24.71 6.81
N TRP A 161 1.17 24.54 5.67
CA TRP A 161 1.13 25.51 4.56
C TRP A 161 -0.08 25.27 3.67
N THR A 162 -0.16 24.08 3.10
CA THR A 162 -1.30 23.62 2.31
C THR A 162 -1.23 22.12 2.07
N TRP A 163 -2.38 21.44 2.10
CA TRP A 163 -2.42 20.03 1.73
C TRP A 163 -2.01 19.78 0.27
N ARG A 164 -2.13 20.79 -0.61
CA ARG A 164 -1.72 20.69 -2.02
C ARG A 164 -0.22 20.45 -2.16
N ALA A 165 0.59 20.94 -1.22
CA ALA A 165 2.04 20.79 -1.22
C ALA A 165 2.48 19.31 -1.14
N ILE A 166 1.67 18.42 -0.54
CA ILE A 166 1.99 16.99 -0.47
C ILE A 166 2.04 16.31 -1.86
N PHE A 167 1.28 16.83 -2.82
CA PHE A 167 1.32 16.37 -4.20
C PHE A 167 2.42 17.09 -4.98
N LEU A 168 2.55 18.40 -4.80
CA LEU A 168 3.51 19.23 -5.54
C LEU A 168 4.96 18.90 -5.21
N ILE A 169 5.26 18.31 -4.03
CA ILE A 169 6.62 17.86 -3.68
C ILE A 169 7.15 16.79 -4.66
N ASN A 170 6.27 16.06 -5.33
CA ASN A 170 6.66 15.09 -6.34
C ASN A 170 7.31 15.74 -7.56
N VAL A 171 7.01 17.01 -7.86
CA VAL A 171 7.56 17.73 -9.03
C VAL A 171 9.08 17.94 -8.92
N PRO A 172 9.63 18.54 -7.84
CA PRO A 172 11.08 18.67 -7.70
C PRO A 172 11.79 17.31 -7.63
N VAL A 173 11.18 16.29 -7.00
CA VAL A 173 11.75 14.94 -6.98
C VAL A 173 11.78 14.33 -8.38
N ALA A 174 10.73 14.53 -9.19
CA ALA A 174 10.68 14.13 -10.59
C ALA A 174 11.77 14.82 -11.43
N LEU A 175 11.96 16.11 -11.25
CA LEU A 175 13.01 16.85 -11.96
C LEU A 175 14.40 16.27 -11.64
N VAL A 176 14.69 16.00 -10.38
CA VAL A 176 15.95 15.36 -9.97
C VAL A 176 16.08 13.98 -10.62
N ALA A 177 15.03 13.16 -10.58
CA ALA A 177 15.00 11.82 -11.19
C ALA A 177 15.26 11.88 -12.70
N LEU A 178 14.64 12.83 -13.40
CA LEU A 178 14.81 13.03 -14.85
C LEU A 178 16.22 13.48 -15.18
N VAL A 179 16.78 14.45 -14.46
CA VAL A 179 18.16 14.94 -14.65
C VAL A 179 19.16 13.80 -14.40
N LEU A 180 18.98 13.03 -13.33
CA LEU A 180 19.84 11.88 -13.03
C LEU A 180 19.70 10.80 -14.11
N THR A 181 18.50 10.50 -14.58
CA THR A 181 18.26 9.51 -15.65
C THR A 181 18.86 9.97 -16.99
N TRP A 182 18.77 11.26 -17.27
CA TRP A 182 19.39 11.85 -18.47
C TRP A 182 20.93 11.79 -18.41
N ARG A 183 21.53 12.08 -17.26
CA ARG A 183 22.98 11.97 -17.05
C ARG A 183 23.46 10.53 -17.01
N ALA A 184 22.72 9.65 -16.36
CA ALA A 184 23.06 8.24 -16.21
C ALA A 184 22.98 7.47 -17.54
N ARG A 185 22.14 7.91 -18.49
CA ARG A 185 21.92 7.28 -19.79
C ARG A 185 21.90 5.74 -19.70
N PRO A 186 21.03 5.15 -18.85
CA PRO A 186 20.98 3.69 -18.73
C PRO A 186 20.73 3.08 -20.11
N ALA A 187 21.34 1.90 -20.33
CA ALA A 187 21.13 1.16 -21.56
C ALA A 187 19.64 0.85 -21.74
N ASP A 188 19.11 1.11 -22.93
CA ASP A 188 17.73 0.81 -23.28
C ASP A 188 17.68 -0.55 -23.96
N THR A 189 17.15 -1.55 -23.26
CA THR A 189 16.98 -2.90 -23.79
C THR A 189 15.52 -3.11 -24.15
N THR A 190 15.25 -3.44 -25.38
CA THR A 190 13.92 -3.78 -25.88
C THR A 190 13.86 -5.26 -26.20
N ARG A 191 12.76 -5.90 -25.85
CA ARG A 191 12.45 -7.27 -26.26
C ARG A 191 11.14 -7.25 -27.04
N PRO A 192 11.15 -7.58 -28.34
CA PRO A 192 9.91 -7.68 -29.12
C PRO A 192 9.00 -8.74 -28.51
N SER A 193 7.90 -8.33 -27.93
CA SER A 193 6.88 -9.24 -27.42
C SER A 193 5.49 -8.70 -27.76
N ARG A 194 4.52 -9.59 -27.93
CA ARG A 194 3.14 -9.17 -28.12
C ARG A 194 2.55 -8.74 -26.78
N ILE A 195 1.86 -7.61 -26.77
CA ILE A 195 1.16 -7.11 -25.59
C ILE A 195 -0.22 -7.75 -25.58
N ASP A 196 -0.54 -8.46 -24.51
CA ASP A 196 -1.90 -8.98 -24.28
C ASP A 196 -2.81 -7.89 -23.73
N VAL A 197 -3.40 -7.12 -24.65
CA VAL A 197 -4.38 -6.09 -24.30
C VAL A 197 -5.66 -6.71 -23.71
N ARG A 198 -6.04 -7.94 -24.12
CA ARG A 198 -7.24 -8.62 -23.60
C ARG A 198 -7.04 -8.98 -22.14
N GLY A 199 -5.90 -9.58 -21.80
CA GLY A 199 -5.51 -9.87 -20.41
C GLY A 199 -5.46 -8.60 -19.58
N ALA A 200 -4.87 -7.51 -20.07
CA ALA A 200 -4.81 -6.23 -19.38
C ALA A 200 -6.21 -5.66 -19.08
N VAL A 201 -7.13 -5.69 -20.04
CA VAL A 201 -8.51 -5.22 -19.84
C VAL A 201 -9.25 -6.09 -18.83
N LEU A 202 -9.13 -7.42 -18.95
CA LEU A 202 -9.83 -8.37 -18.06
C LEU A 202 -9.37 -8.22 -16.60
N VAL A 203 -8.06 -8.17 -16.36
CA VAL A 203 -7.54 -8.03 -15.00
C VAL A 203 -7.87 -6.66 -14.40
N SER A 204 -7.72 -5.58 -15.18
CA SER A 204 -8.03 -4.22 -14.70
C SER A 204 -9.52 -4.04 -14.41
N ALA A 205 -10.39 -4.44 -15.33
CA ALA A 205 -11.85 -4.37 -15.13
C ALA A 205 -12.32 -5.28 -14.00
N GLY A 206 -11.76 -6.50 -13.92
CA GLY A 206 -12.08 -7.44 -12.84
C GLY A 206 -11.72 -6.90 -11.46
N MET A 207 -10.51 -6.37 -11.29
CA MET A 207 -10.08 -5.74 -10.06
C MET A 207 -10.93 -4.50 -9.72
N ALA A 208 -11.18 -3.65 -10.73
CA ALA A 208 -11.95 -2.42 -10.54
C ALA A 208 -13.38 -2.72 -10.08
N LEU A 209 -14.08 -3.65 -10.72
CA LEU A 209 -15.46 -4.02 -10.35
C LEU A 209 -15.53 -4.71 -8.99
N ALA A 210 -14.60 -5.61 -8.67
CA ALA A 210 -14.57 -6.27 -7.36
C ALA A 210 -14.40 -5.23 -6.24
N VAL A 211 -13.43 -4.33 -6.37
CA VAL A 211 -13.17 -3.27 -5.39
C VAL A 211 -14.30 -2.24 -5.35
N LEU A 212 -14.90 -1.89 -6.49
CA LEU A 212 -16.06 -1.00 -6.56
C LEU A 212 -17.23 -1.56 -5.73
N GLY A 213 -17.60 -2.82 -5.93
CA GLY A 213 -18.66 -3.45 -5.17
C GLY A 213 -18.38 -3.47 -3.67
N LEU A 214 -17.16 -3.84 -3.27
CA LEU A 214 -16.75 -3.86 -1.87
C LEU A 214 -16.78 -2.46 -1.23
N GLN A 215 -16.26 -1.45 -1.89
CA GLN A 215 -16.17 -0.10 -1.34
C GLN A 215 -17.50 0.63 -1.33
N GLN A 216 -18.33 0.43 -2.35
CA GLN A 216 -19.68 1.02 -2.41
C GLN A 216 -20.69 0.31 -1.51
N SER A 217 -20.35 -0.86 -0.94
CA SER A 217 -21.21 -1.54 0.04
C SER A 217 -21.56 -0.67 1.24
N SER A 218 -20.68 0.28 1.61
CA SER A 218 -20.92 1.27 2.66
C SER A 218 -22.08 2.25 2.32
N ARG A 219 -22.35 2.46 1.02
CA ARG A 219 -23.41 3.35 0.52
C ARG A 219 -24.63 2.59 0.02
N TRP A 220 -24.42 1.54 -0.78
CA TRP A 220 -25.49 0.74 -1.37
C TRP A 220 -26.08 -0.27 -0.38
N GLY A 221 -25.28 -0.69 0.64
CA GLY A 221 -25.62 -1.76 1.58
C GLY A 221 -25.19 -3.13 1.10
N TRP A 222 -24.91 -4.02 2.04
CA TRP A 222 -24.56 -5.41 1.76
C TRP A 222 -25.73 -6.26 1.24
N SER A 223 -26.97 -5.81 1.44
CA SER A 223 -28.17 -6.44 0.88
C SER A 223 -28.49 -6.01 -0.56
N SER A 224 -27.76 -5.02 -1.11
CA SER A 224 -28.00 -4.49 -2.46
C SER A 224 -27.54 -5.48 -3.54
N ALA A 225 -28.41 -5.72 -4.51
CA ALA A 225 -28.08 -6.51 -5.70
C ALA A 225 -26.91 -5.88 -6.50
N ALA A 226 -26.81 -4.53 -6.54
CA ALA A 226 -25.73 -3.83 -7.21
C ALA A 226 -24.35 -4.15 -6.59
N THR A 227 -24.26 -4.24 -5.25
CA THR A 227 -23.03 -4.63 -4.54
C THR A 227 -22.55 -6.01 -4.98
N TRP A 228 -23.44 -6.99 -4.93
CA TRP A 228 -23.10 -8.36 -5.29
C TRP A 228 -22.91 -8.56 -6.79
N ALA A 229 -23.65 -7.85 -7.64
CA ALA A 229 -23.45 -7.88 -9.08
C ALA A 229 -22.05 -7.37 -9.47
N CYS A 230 -21.60 -6.25 -8.87
CA CYS A 230 -20.24 -5.74 -9.11
C CYS A 230 -19.16 -6.72 -8.62
N ILE A 231 -19.33 -7.30 -7.42
CA ILE A 231 -18.37 -8.28 -6.88
C ILE A 231 -18.35 -9.54 -7.75
N ALA A 232 -19.51 -10.09 -8.11
CA ALA A 232 -19.60 -11.30 -8.92
C ALA A 232 -19.06 -11.08 -10.34
N ALA A 233 -19.35 -9.94 -10.97
CA ALA A 233 -18.80 -9.58 -12.26
C ALA A 233 -17.27 -9.41 -12.18
N GLY A 234 -16.76 -8.74 -11.13
CA GLY A 234 -15.34 -8.59 -10.91
C GLY A 234 -14.61 -9.93 -10.75
N VAL A 235 -15.13 -10.80 -9.88
CA VAL A 235 -14.58 -12.16 -9.69
C VAL A 235 -14.69 -12.99 -10.97
N GLY A 236 -15.81 -12.89 -11.69
CA GLY A 236 -16.00 -13.58 -12.97
C GLY A 236 -15.00 -13.15 -14.04
N LEU A 237 -14.72 -11.83 -14.15
CA LEU A 237 -13.69 -11.32 -15.06
C LEU A 237 -12.28 -11.76 -14.66
N LEU A 238 -11.96 -11.82 -13.36
CA LEU A 238 -10.68 -12.34 -12.88
C LEU A 238 -10.54 -13.85 -13.16
N ALA A 239 -11.59 -14.61 -12.99
CA ALA A 239 -11.61 -16.04 -13.36
C ALA A 239 -11.44 -16.23 -14.87
N LEU A 240 -12.12 -15.39 -15.67
CA LEU A 240 -11.96 -15.39 -17.13
C LEU A 240 -10.54 -14.98 -17.53
N PHE A 241 -9.95 -13.98 -16.87
CA PHE A 241 -8.55 -13.58 -17.05
C PHE A 241 -7.62 -14.78 -16.86
N VAL A 242 -7.72 -15.47 -15.72
CA VAL A 242 -6.89 -16.67 -15.45
C VAL A 242 -7.07 -17.73 -16.56
N ARG A 243 -8.31 -17.98 -17.01
CA ARG A 243 -8.59 -18.95 -18.07
C ARG A 243 -7.98 -18.54 -19.42
N VAL A 244 -8.02 -17.25 -19.74
CA VAL A 244 -7.44 -16.69 -20.98
C VAL A 244 -5.92 -16.77 -20.93
N GLU A 245 -5.29 -16.32 -19.85
CA GLU A 245 -3.85 -16.36 -19.64
C GLU A 245 -3.25 -17.77 -19.74
N LEU A 246 -3.94 -18.77 -19.17
CA LEU A 246 -3.53 -20.18 -19.25
C LEU A 246 -3.51 -20.73 -20.69
N ARG A 247 -4.21 -20.07 -21.63
CA ARG A 247 -4.32 -20.47 -23.05
C ARG A 247 -3.54 -19.56 -24.00
N THR A 248 -3.08 -18.42 -23.51
CA THR A 248 -2.35 -17.43 -24.31
C THR A 248 -0.88 -17.84 -24.44
N SER A 249 -0.32 -17.74 -25.64
CA SER A 249 1.09 -18.08 -25.92
C SER A 249 2.07 -17.04 -25.40
N SER A 250 1.64 -15.80 -25.22
CA SER A 250 2.43 -14.70 -24.67
C SER A 250 1.59 -13.96 -23.63
N PRO A 251 1.40 -14.56 -22.43
CA PRO A 251 0.52 -14.03 -21.39
C PRO A 251 1.05 -12.71 -20.83
N LEU A 252 0.12 -11.88 -20.32
CA LEU A 252 0.46 -10.68 -19.56
C LEU A 252 1.07 -11.05 -18.20
N ILE A 253 0.48 -12.04 -17.57
CA ILE A 253 0.92 -12.61 -16.29
C ILE A 253 1.07 -14.11 -16.49
N GLU A 254 2.25 -14.66 -16.27
CA GLU A 254 2.49 -16.10 -16.28
C GLU A 254 1.81 -16.76 -15.05
N VAL A 255 0.50 -17.00 -15.18
CA VAL A 255 -0.31 -17.55 -14.07
C VAL A 255 0.17 -18.93 -13.65
N ARG A 256 0.81 -19.70 -14.55
CA ARG A 256 1.37 -21.04 -14.25
C ARG A 256 2.42 -21.01 -13.15
N ILE A 257 3.06 -19.85 -12.91
CA ILE A 257 4.05 -19.68 -11.83
C ILE A 257 3.44 -19.97 -10.44
N PHE A 258 2.13 -19.75 -10.25
CA PHE A 258 1.41 -20.13 -9.02
C PHE A 258 1.27 -21.63 -8.83
N GLY A 259 1.60 -22.45 -9.83
CA GLY A 259 1.77 -23.90 -9.69
C GLY A 259 2.96 -24.27 -8.80
N HIS A 260 3.96 -23.41 -8.68
CA HIS A 260 5.04 -23.55 -7.72
C HIS A 260 4.55 -23.21 -6.32
N ARG A 261 4.37 -24.23 -5.49
CA ARG A 261 3.75 -24.12 -4.16
C ARG A 261 4.42 -23.07 -3.26
N GLY A 262 5.76 -23.02 -3.24
CA GLY A 262 6.49 -22.04 -2.45
C GLY A 262 6.13 -20.61 -2.85
N PHE A 263 6.21 -20.29 -4.14
CA PHE A 263 5.85 -18.97 -4.68
C PHE A 263 4.40 -18.59 -4.38
N ALA A 264 3.45 -19.51 -4.57
CA ALA A 264 2.04 -19.26 -4.31
C ALA A 264 1.77 -18.95 -2.83
N VAL A 265 2.36 -19.74 -1.92
CA VAL A 265 2.20 -19.55 -0.47
C VAL A 265 2.80 -18.22 -0.01
N ASP A 266 4.00 -17.87 -0.50
CA ASP A 266 4.65 -16.61 -0.16
C ASP A 266 3.82 -15.40 -0.62
N ASN A 267 3.25 -15.45 -1.84
CA ASN A 267 2.36 -14.41 -2.34
C ASN A 267 1.07 -14.31 -1.51
N VAL A 268 0.49 -15.41 -1.03
CA VAL A 268 -0.68 -15.38 -0.16
C VAL A 268 -0.35 -14.75 1.19
N VAL A 269 0.76 -15.16 1.84
CA VAL A 269 1.22 -14.57 3.11
C VAL A 269 1.47 -13.08 2.93
N MET A 270 2.14 -12.70 1.85
CA MET A 270 2.44 -11.31 1.54
C MET A 270 1.17 -10.49 1.26
N ALA A 271 0.19 -11.03 0.54
CA ALA A 271 -1.11 -10.40 0.31
C ALA A 271 -1.82 -10.08 1.63
N LEU A 272 -1.87 -11.03 2.56
CA LEU A 272 -2.49 -10.86 3.87
C LEU A 272 -1.79 -9.76 4.69
N VAL A 273 -0.47 -9.72 4.66
CA VAL A 273 0.29 -8.69 5.39
C VAL A 273 0.15 -7.31 4.74
N TYR A 274 0.13 -7.23 3.40
CA TYR A 274 -0.15 -5.97 2.70
C TYR A 274 -1.58 -5.48 2.89
N ALA A 275 -2.53 -6.38 3.08
CA ALA A 275 -3.91 -6.06 3.48
C ALA A 275 -3.98 -5.34 4.84
N CYS A 276 -2.96 -5.49 5.69
CA CYS A 276 -2.83 -4.72 6.92
C CYS A 276 -1.94 -3.47 6.73
N PHE A 277 -0.83 -3.58 6.00
CA PHE A 277 0.23 -2.58 5.97
C PHE A 277 -0.22 -1.21 5.44
N LEU A 278 -0.73 -1.13 4.21
CA LEU A 278 -1.10 0.15 3.63
C LEU A 278 -2.37 0.76 4.25
N PRO A 279 -3.45 -0.02 4.51
CA PRO A 279 -4.62 0.51 5.20
C PRO A 279 -4.33 1.01 6.62
N LEU A 280 -3.33 0.43 7.31
CA LEU A 280 -2.94 0.86 8.64
C LEU A 280 -2.65 2.36 8.72
N PHE A 281 -1.90 2.91 7.76
CA PHE A 281 -1.56 4.34 7.75
C PHE A 281 -2.80 5.22 7.59
N PHE A 282 -3.75 4.80 6.79
CA PHE A 282 -5.02 5.50 6.62
C PHE A 282 -5.84 5.51 7.90
N PHE A 283 -6.08 4.34 8.50
CA PHE A 283 -6.90 4.24 9.70
C PHE A 283 -6.23 4.87 10.91
N ALA A 284 -4.91 4.69 11.09
CA ALA A 284 -4.15 5.30 12.17
C ALA A 284 -4.15 6.84 12.07
N SER A 285 -4.04 7.39 10.86
CA SER A 285 -4.08 8.84 10.65
C SER A 285 -5.44 9.45 11.00
N ILE A 286 -6.53 8.83 10.54
CA ILE A 286 -7.88 9.31 10.83
C ILE A 286 -8.16 9.18 12.33
N TYR A 287 -7.82 8.03 12.93
CA TYR A 287 -7.97 7.81 14.38
C TYR A 287 -7.24 8.86 15.21
N ALA A 288 -5.97 9.15 14.88
CA ALA A 288 -5.19 10.14 15.60
C ALA A 288 -5.78 11.55 15.52
N GLN A 289 -6.36 11.93 14.38
CA GLN A 289 -6.95 13.25 14.20
C GLN A 289 -8.37 13.35 14.75
N VAL A 290 -9.20 12.32 14.60
CA VAL A 290 -10.61 12.31 15.02
C VAL A 290 -10.76 12.03 16.51
N VAL A 291 -10.09 10.97 17.00
CA VAL A 291 -10.26 10.49 18.38
C VAL A 291 -9.29 11.19 19.34
N LEU A 292 -7.98 11.22 18.99
CA LEU A 292 -6.97 11.83 19.84
C LEU A 292 -6.90 13.36 19.69
N GLY A 293 -7.60 13.94 18.69
CA GLY A 293 -7.58 15.38 18.43
C GLY A 293 -6.21 15.92 18.00
N TYR A 294 -5.35 15.07 17.44
CA TYR A 294 -4.01 15.47 17.04
C TYR A 294 -4.04 16.33 15.77
N ASN A 295 -3.21 17.39 15.79
CA ASN A 295 -2.91 18.13 14.57
C ASN A 295 -1.98 17.30 13.65
N ALA A 296 -1.71 17.81 12.45
CA ALA A 296 -0.88 17.12 11.46
C ALA A 296 0.51 16.73 12.00
N GLY A 297 1.17 17.62 12.75
CA GLY A 297 2.48 17.37 13.34
C GLY A 297 2.47 16.20 14.34
N LYS A 298 1.53 16.21 15.29
CA LYS A 298 1.36 15.13 16.27
C LYS A 298 0.93 13.83 15.60
N THR A 299 0.09 13.89 14.55
CA THR A 299 -0.29 12.73 13.74
C THR A 299 0.92 12.13 13.02
N GLY A 300 1.81 12.97 12.47
CA GLY A 300 3.07 12.51 11.88
C GLY A 300 3.95 11.76 12.86
N LEU A 301 4.09 12.28 14.10
CA LEU A 301 4.82 11.61 15.17
C LEU A 301 4.16 10.28 15.58
N TYR A 302 2.83 10.24 15.65
CA TYR A 302 2.08 9.02 15.92
C TYR A 302 2.35 7.93 14.87
N ILE A 303 2.36 8.30 13.59
CA ILE A 303 2.67 7.39 12.48
C ILE A 303 4.16 7.02 12.46
N LEU A 304 5.06 7.91 12.89
CA LEU A 304 6.48 7.60 13.01
C LEU A 304 6.74 6.43 13.96
N VAL A 305 5.96 6.28 15.04
CA VAL A 305 6.06 5.13 15.94
C VAL A 305 5.80 3.81 15.18
N ILE A 306 4.85 3.80 14.24
CA ILE A 306 4.59 2.64 13.36
C ILE A 306 5.83 2.31 12.54
N PHE A 307 6.48 3.33 11.96
CA PHE A 307 7.67 3.12 11.13
C PHE A 307 8.89 2.66 11.92
N ILE A 308 9.06 3.08 13.17
CA ILE A 308 10.17 2.62 14.02
C ILE A 308 10.08 1.10 14.22
N GLY A 309 8.93 0.58 14.63
CA GLY A 309 8.72 -0.86 14.78
C GLY A 309 8.94 -1.62 13.48
N PHE A 310 8.37 -1.11 12.39
CA PHE A 310 8.51 -1.68 11.04
C PHE A 310 9.97 -1.73 10.58
N ALA A 311 10.71 -0.62 10.67
CA ALA A 311 12.09 -0.52 10.17
C ALA A 311 13.05 -1.44 10.91
N ILE A 312 12.98 -1.48 12.24
CA ILE A 312 13.82 -2.36 13.05
C ILE A 312 13.54 -3.82 12.72
N ALA A 313 12.27 -4.20 12.66
CA ALA A 313 11.85 -5.57 12.40
C ALA A 313 12.21 -6.03 10.98
N THR A 314 12.12 -5.14 9.99
CA THR A 314 12.53 -5.41 8.60
C THR A 314 14.01 -5.82 8.52
N GLN A 315 14.90 -5.12 9.23
CA GLN A 315 16.33 -5.45 9.25
C GLN A 315 16.61 -6.79 9.95
N LEU A 316 15.92 -7.04 11.06
CA LEU A 316 16.05 -8.31 11.78
C LEU A 316 15.48 -9.48 10.96
N GLY A 317 14.35 -9.28 10.29
CA GLY A 317 13.73 -10.25 9.40
C GLY A 317 14.65 -10.63 8.23
N GLY A 318 15.33 -9.66 7.62
CA GLY A 318 16.33 -9.90 6.58
C GLY A 318 17.49 -10.80 7.05
N ARG A 319 18.02 -10.54 8.25
CA ARG A 319 19.08 -11.38 8.83
C ARG A 319 18.63 -12.83 9.12
N ILE A 320 17.34 -13.00 9.48
CA ILE A 320 16.77 -14.34 9.68
C ILE A 320 16.62 -15.05 8.34
N LEU A 321 16.18 -14.34 7.29
CA LEU A 321 16.08 -14.88 5.94
C LEU A 321 17.41 -15.45 5.47
N ASP A 322 18.50 -14.69 5.60
CA ASP A 322 19.84 -15.08 5.14
C ASP A 322 20.34 -16.37 5.82
N ARG A 323 19.95 -16.60 7.09
CA ARG A 323 20.45 -17.74 7.88
C ARG A 323 19.50 -18.93 7.91
N ARG A 324 18.19 -18.72 7.91
CA ARG A 324 17.18 -19.76 8.19
C ARG A 324 16.02 -19.80 7.18
N GLY A 325 16.07 -18.95 6.14
CA GLY A 325 14.97 -18.78 5.19
C GLY A 325 13.84 -17.88 5.72
N ALA A 326 12.81 -17.67 4.89
CA ALA A 326 11.73 -16.72 5.19
C ALA A 326 10.73 -17.24 6.24
N LYS A 327 10.50 -18.55 6.32
CA LYS A 327 9.47 -19.15 7.20
C LYS A 327 9.57 -18.72 8.66
N PRO A 328 10.73 -18.78 9.36
CA PRO A 328 10.80 -18.36 10.76
C PRO A 328 10.43 -16.90 10.97
N ALA A 329 10.89 -16.01 10.09
CA ALA A 329 10.55 -14.59 10.13
C ALA A 329 9.05 -14.36 9.89
N ALA A 330 8.45 -15.05 8.92
CA ALA A 330 7.02 -14.97 8.62
C ALA A 330 6.15 -15.46 9.80
N VAL A 331 6.53 -16.57 10.43
CA VAL A 331 5.80 -17.13 11.59
C VAL A 331 5.88 -16.16 12.78
N VAL A 332 7.08 -15.72 13.16
CA VAL A 332 7.25 -14.79 14.28
C VAL A 332 6.56 -13.47 13.98
N GLY A 333 6.76 -12.91 12.80
CA GLY A 333 6.17 -11.63 12.42
C GLY A 333 4.65 -11.66 12.38
N SER A 334 4.04 -12.70 11.79
CA SER A 334 2.58 -12.82 11.76
C SER A 334 1.99 -13.00 13.16
N ALA A 335 2.65 -13.75 14.06
CA ALA A 335 2.22 -13.88 15.46
C ALA A 335 2.31 -12.54 16.22
N LEU A 336 3.46 -11.84 16.09
CA LEU A 336 3.65 -10.51 16.70
C LEU A 336 2.62 -9.50 16.18
N GLY A 337 2.36 -9.50 14.87
CA GLY A 337 1.37 -8.62 14.27
C GLY A 337 -0.04 -8.91 14.75
N ALA A 338 -0.45 -10.18 14.81
CA ALA A 338 -1.77 -10.57 15.30
C ALA A 338 -1.96 -10.14 16.77
N PHE A 339 -0.99 -10.44 17.63
CA PHE A 339 -1.04 -10.08 19.03
C PHE A 339 -0.94 -8.56 19.23
N GLY A 340 -0.08 -7.88 18.47
CA GLY A 340 0.08 -6.43 18.53
C GLY A 340 -1.21 -5.68 18.16
N PHE A 341 -1.86 -6.05 17.06
CA PHE A 341 -3.14 -5.44 16.66
C PHE A 341 -4.25 -5.74 17.67
N TYR A 342 -4.30 -6.95 18.22
CA TYR A 342 -5.27 -7.31 19.25
C TYR A 342 -5.12 -6.44 20.51
N LEU A 343 -3.90 -6.28 21.01
CA LEU A 343 -3.63 -5.45 22.19
C LEU A 343 -3.84 -3.97 21.89
N TRP A 344 -3.41 -3.48 20.73
CA TRP A 344 -3.65 -2.10 20.33
C TRP A 344 -5.14 -1.78 20.26
N ALA A 345 -5.95 -2.67 19.69
CA ALA A 345 -7.41 -2.55 19.69
C ALA A 345 -8.01 -2.38 21.10
N GLY A 346 -7.43 -3.04 22.10
CA GLY A 346 -7.86 -2.91 23.49
C GLY A 346 -7.45 -1.60 24.20
N HIS A 347 -6.51 -0.83 23.61
CA HIS A 347 -5.94 0.38 24.23
C HIS A 347 -6.29 1.68 23.48
N LEU A 348 -7.20 1.64 22.50
CA LEU A 348 -7.55 2.81 21.68
C LEU A 348 -8.19 3.97 22.47
N HIS A 349 -8.78 3.71 23.64
CA HIS A 349 -9.34 4.77 24.49
C HIS A 349 -8.31 5.43 25.41
N GLN A 350 -7.04 5.00 25.34
CA GLN A 350 -5.97 5.45 26.21
C GLN A 350 -5.05 6.45 25.49
N PRO A 351 -4.29 7.29 26.21
CA PRO A 351 -3.32 8.19 25.61
C PRO A 351 -2.19 7.42 24.93
N LEU A 352 -1.45 8.10 24.02
CA LEU A 352 -0.34 7.51 23.24
C LEU A 352 0.70 6.80 24.13
N GLY A 353 0.95 7.31 25.34
CA GLY A 353 1.86 6.69 26.31
C GLY A 353 1.54 5.24 26.66
N SER A 354 0.27 4.82 26.53
CA SER A 354 -0.17 3.43 26.75
C SER A 354 -0.30 2.64 25.46
N GLN A 355 -0.39 3.31 24.29
CA GLN A 355 -0.59 2.67 23.00
C GLN A 355 0.73 2.29 22.31
N TRP A 356 1.81 3.09 22.47
CA TRP A 356 3.03 2.96 21.66
C TRP A 356 3.68 1.57 21.70
N PRO A 357 3.68 0.78 22.80
CA PRO A 357 4.28 -0.55 22.79
C PRO A 357 3.54 -1.49 21.83
N TRP A 358 2.21 -1.38 21.80
CA TRP A 358 1.35 -2.22 20.96
C TRP A 358 1.41 -1.80 19.48
N ILE A 359 1.56 -0.50 19.23
CA ILE A 359 1.82 0.04 17.90
C ILE A 359 3.14 -0.53 17.35
N ILE A 360 4.22 -0.47 18.12
CA ILE A 360 5.52 -1.04 17.74
C ILE A 360 5.40 -2.54 17.50
N LEU A 361 4.70 -3.26 18.37
CA LEU A 361 4.54 -4.70 18.26
C LEU A 361 3.80 -5.09 16.98
N ALA A 362 2.68 -4.42 16.68
CA ALA A 362 1.89 -4.65 15.46
C ALA A 362 2.70 -4.36 14.20
N SER A 363 3.37 -3.21 14.16
CA SER A 363 4.17 -2.79 13.01
C SER A 363 5.46 -3.60 12.83
N ALA A 364 6.10 -4.02 13.91
CA ALA A 364 7.22 -4.95 13.88
C ALA A 364 6.79 -6.29 13.29
N GLY A 365 5.60 -6.78 13.66
CA GLY A 365 5.04 -7.98 13.06
C GLY A 365 4.97 -7.90 11.52
N ILE A 366 4.49 -6.79 10.99
CA ILE A 366 4.46 -6.52 9.54
C ILE A 366 5.87 -6.50 8.96
N GLY A 367 6.81 -5.78 9.58
CA GLY A 367 8.19 -5.64 9.11
C GLY A 367 8.95 -6.97 9.03
N PHE A 368 8.75 -7.85 10.01
CA PHE A 368 9.33 -9.20 10.02
C PHE A 368 8.89 -10.06 8.84
N VAL A 369 7.68 -9.84 8.31
CA VAL A 369 7.14 -10.65 7.20
C VAL A 369 7.50 -10.07 5.84
N LEU A 370 7.30 -8.76 5.65
CA LEU A 370 7.29 -8.15 4.31
C LEU A 370 8.57 -8.37 3.53
N THR A 371 9.73 -8.05 4.10
CA THR A 371 11.00 -8.14 3.39
C THR A 371 11.42 -9.59 3.16
N PRO A 372 11.43 -10.49 4.18
CA PRO A 372 11.82 -11.87 3.97
C PRO A 372 10.93 -12.60 2.96
N VAL A 373 9.61 -12.46 3.08
CA VAL A 373 8.68 -13.18 2.20
C VAL A 373 8.71 -12.64 0.77
N THR A 374 8.88 -11.32 0.59
CA THR A 374 9.04 -10.73 -0.75
C THR A 374 10.31 -11.27 -1.42
N THR A 375 11.42 -11.34 -0.70
CA THR A 375 12.69 -11.85 -1.22
C THR A 375 12.61 -13.35 -1.51
N ASP A 376 11.99 -14.12 -0.63
CA ASP A 376 11.82 -15.57 -0.80
C ASP A 376 10.95 -15.91 -2.02
N ALA A 377 9.83 -15.19 -2.20
CA ALA A 377 8.96 -15.32 -3.37
C ALA A 377 9.73 -15.12 -4.69
N VAL A 378 10.59 -14.10 -4.74
CA VAL A 378 11.43 -13.84 -5.92
C VAL A 378 12.50 -14.91 -6.09
N ASN A 379 13.12 -15.39 -5.01
CA ASN A 379 14.19 -16.41 -5.05
C ASN A 379 13.66 -17.81 -5.41
N ARG A 380 12.39 -18.12 -5.14
CA ARG A 380 11.74 -19.39 -5.48
C ARG A 380 11.15 -19.41 -6.88
N ALA A 381 11.21 -18.29 -7.57
CA ALA A 381 10.71 -18.20 -8.93
C ALA A 381 11.77 -18.61 -9.95
N PRO A 382 11.40 -19.16 -11.13
CA PRO A 382 12.33 -19.45 -12.19
C PRO A 382 13.12 -18.20 -12.59
N ARG A 383 14.45 -18.32 -12.69
CA ARG A 383 15.38 -17.19 -12.97
C ARG A 383 15.10 -16.45 -14.27
N GLU A 384 14.48 -17.11 -15.24
CA GLU A 384 14.16 -16.55 -16.55
C GLU A 384 13.01 -15.53 -16.51
N SER A 385 12.22 -15.54 -15.41
CA SER A 385 10.97 -14.77 -15.24
C SER A 385 11.06 -13.67 -14.19
N PHE A 386 12.24 -13.22 -13.78
CA PHE A 386 12.41 -12.27 -12.65
C PHE A 386 11.53 -11.01 -12.75
N GLY A 387 11.45 -10.40 -13.94
CA GLY A 387 10.60 -9.21 -14.17
C GLY A 387 9.11 -9.52 -14.02
N GLU A 388 8.68 -10.65 -14.58
CA GLU A 388 7.29 -11.11 -14.50
C GLU A 388 6.90 -11.47 -13.06
N VAL A 389 7.77 -12.20 -12.34
CA VAL A 389 7.60 -12.56 -10.93
C VAL A 389 7.41 -11.33 -10.06
N THR A 390 8.26 -10.33 -10.25
CA THR A 390 8.17 -9.07 -9.50
C THR A 390 6.87 -8.34 -9.84
N GLY A 391 6.47 -8.30 -11.11
CA GLY A 391 5.22 -7.68 -11.55
C GLY A 391 3.99 -8.36 -10.92
N VAL A 392 3.95 -9.70 -10.94
CA VAL A 392 2.88 -10.49 -10.32
C VAL A 392 2.80 -10.23 -8.82
N THR A 393 3.94 -10.32 -8.14
CA THR A 393 4.04 -10.09 -6.69
C THR A 393 3.56 -8.69 -6.31
N GLN A 394 3.95 -7.67 -7.07
CA GLN A 394 3.48 -6.29 -6.85
C GLN A 394 1.97 -6.13 -7.12
N THR A 395 1.45 -6.75 -8.18
CA THR A 395 0.01 -6.75 -8.47
C THR A 395 -0.77 -7.36 -7.32
N VAL A 396 -0.36 -8.54 -6.83
CA VAL A 396 -1.03 -9.26 -5.72
C VAL A 396 -1.07 -8.39 -4.45
N ARG A 397 0.05 -7.79 -4.07
CA ARG A 397 0.13 -7.00 -2.82
C ARG A 397 -0.68 -5.71 -2.88
N TYR A 398 -0.63 -4.95 -3.98
CA TYR A 398 -1.43 -3.73 -4.11
C TYR A 398 -2.92 -4.01 -4.25
N PHE A 399 -3.29 -5.09 -4.94
CA PHE A 399 -4.68 -5.52 -5.02
C PHE A 399 -5.20 -5.94 -3.64
N ALA A 400 -4.43 -6.73 -2.88
CA ALA A 400 -4.80 -7.10 -1.51
C ALA A 400 -4.98 -5.88 -0.59
N ALA A 401 -4.08 -4.90 -0.67
CA ALA A 401 -4.22 -3.64 0.07
C ALA A 401 -5.46 -2.85 -0.35
N SER A 402 -5.76 -2.79 -1.64
CA SER A 402 -6.95 -2.12 -2.19
C SER A 402 -8.25 -2.79 -1.72
N VAL A 403 -8.32 -4.12 -1.78
CA VAL A 403 -9.46 -4.91 -1.28
C VAL A 403 -9.62 -4.70 0.23
N ALA A 404 -8.54 -4.78 0.99
CA ALA A 404 -8.59 -4.60 2.45
C ALA A 404 -9.05 -3.18 2.83
N LEU A 405 -8.54 -2.15 2.16
CA LEU A 405 -8.98 -0.77 2.39
C LEU A 405 -10.48 -0.60 2.08
N ALA A 406 -10.97 -1.22 1.00
CA ALA A 406 -12.38 -1.19 0.65
C ALA A 406 -13.26 -1.88 1.71
N VAL A 407 -12.89 -3.09 2.13
CA VAL A 407 -13.65 -3.88 3.12
C VAL A 407 -13.58 -3.24 4.50
N LEU A 408 -12.38 -3.01 5.03
CA LEU A 408 -12.17 -2.47 6.37
C LEU A 408 -12.71 -1.03 6.48
N GLY A 409 -12.59 -0.25 5.39
CA GLY A 409 -13.18 1.07 5.33
C GLY A 409 -14.70 1.06 5.33
N SER A 410 -15.32 0.11 4.60
CA SER A 410 -16.78 -0.09 4.64
C SER A 410 -17.24 -0.50 6.05
N VAL A 411 -16.49 -1.40 6.71
CA VAL A 411 -16.75 -1.79 8.11
C VAL A 411 -16.65 -0.60 9.04
N LEU A 412 -15.58 0.22 8.94
CA LEU A 412 -15.40 1.42 9.75
C LEU A 412 -16.59 2.38 9.62
N ILE A 413 -16.99 2.71 8.38
CA ILE A 413 -18.10 3.64 8.12
C ILE A 413 -19.43 3.06 8.67
N HIS A 414 -19.69 1.78 8.40
CA HIS A 414 -20.93 1.14 8.84
C HIS A 414 -21.02 1.11 10.37
N GLN A 415 -19.94 0.69 11.03
CA GLN A 415 -19.88 0.58 12.49
C GLN A 415 -19.95 1.95 13.16
N THR A 416 -19.25 2.96 12.63
CA THR A 416 -19.33 4.33 13.16
C THR A 416 -20.76 4.87 13.08
N ARG A 417 -21.47 4.64 11.97
CA ARG A 417 -22.88 5.09 11.82
C ARG A 417 -23.81 4.37 12.77
N ALA A 418 -23.64 3.07 12.95
CA ALA A 418 -24.48 2.27 13.85
C ALA A 418 -24.27 2.70 15.31
N ASN A 419 -23.03 2.86 15.74
CA ASN A 419 -22.68 3.31 17.08
C ASN A 419 -23.18 4.74 17.33
N ALA A 420 -22.92 5.69 16.42
CA ALA A 420 -23.39 7.07 16.53
C ALA A 420 -24.92 7.17 16.62
N LYS A 421 -25.64 6.38 15.83
CA LYS A 421 -27.11 6.32 15.91
C LYS A 421 -27.58 5.85 17.31
N ALA A 422 -26.94 4.84 17.86
CA ALA A 422 -27.26 4.31 19.20
C ALA A 422 -26.91 5.32 20.31
N SER A 423 -25.77 6.00 20.23
CA SER A 423 -25.32 6.99 21.20
C SER A 423 -26.19 8.24 21.17
N LEU A 424 -26.54 8.77 19.99
CA LEU A 424 -27.45 9.91 19.86
C LEU A 424 -28.85 9.61 20.38
N ALA A 425 -29.35 8.37 20.19
CA ALA A 425 -30.63 7.93 20.75
C ALA A 425 -30.58 7.89 22.29
N ARG A 426 -29.49 7.37 22.88
CA ARG A 426 -29.29 7.34 24.35
C ARG A 426 -29.19 8.75 24.95
N LEU A 427 -28.60 9.68 24.22
CA LEU A 427 -28.48 11.08 24.61
C LEU A 427 -29.76 11.89 24.34
N HIS A 428 -30.84 11.25 23.90
CA HIS A 428 -32.15 11.87 23.60
C HIS A 428 -32.03 13.04 22.60
N VAL A 429 -31.05 12.98 21.67
CA VAL A 429 -30.88 14.02 20.64
C VAL A 429 -32.08 13.98 19.68
N PRO A 430 -32.74 15.12 19.38
CA PRO A 430 -33.87 15.15 18.45
C PRO A 430 -33.51 14.56 17.09
N LYS A 431 -34.42 13.74 16.52
CA LYS A 431 -34.18 13.01 15.25
C LYS A 431 -33.66 13.92 14.10
N PRO A 432 -34.18 15.16 13.86
CA PRO A 432 -33.63 16.01 12.81
C PRO A 432 -32.18 16.44 13.05
N VAL A 433 -31.80 16.63 14.32
CA VAL A 433 -30.41 16.98 14.71
C VAL A 433 -29.52 15.76 14.57
N ALA A 434 -29.96 14.61 15.05
CA ALA A 434 -29.23 13.34 14.91
C ALA A 434 -28.94 13.00 13.44
N HIS A 435 -29.92 13.17 12.54
CA HIS A 435 -29.72 12.97 11.10
C HIS A 435 -28.67 13.93 10.51
N ARG A 436 -28.66 15.20 10.92
CA ARG A 436 -27.65 16.18 10.48
C ARG A 436 -26.25 15.81 10.99
N ILE A 437 -26.14 15.38 12.24
CA ILE A 437 -24.87 14.93 12.82
C ILE A 437 -24.33 13.68 12.08
N ILE A 438 -25.17 12.68 11.83
CA ILE A 438 -24.76 11.48 11.09
C ILE A 438 -24.35 11.85 9.65
N ALA A 439 -25.05 12.78 9.00
CA ALA A 439 -24.67 13.29 7.69
C ALA A 439 -23.32 14.04 7.73
N SER A 440 -23.04 14.82 8.77
CA SER A 440 -21.77 15.54 8.94
C SER A 440 -20.58 14.60 9.21
N ILE A 441 -20.79 13.47 9.90
CA ILE A 441 -19.78 12.42 10.06
C ILE A 441 -19.37 11.89 8.68
N ASN A 442 -20.31 11.74 7.74
CA ASN A 442 -20.03 11.26 6.39
C ASN A 442 -19.19 12.24 5.55
N THR A 443 -19.24 13.52 5.85
CA THR A 443 -18.48 14.59 5.15
C THR A 443 -17.23 15.04 5.92
N GLY A 444 -16.91 14.41 7.06
CA GLY A 444 -15.78 14.83 7.89
C GLY A 444 -15.97 16.15 8.64
N ALA A 445 -17.10 16.84 8.43
CA ALA A 445 -17.38 18.13 9.07
C ALA A 445 -17.66 18.00 10.58
N GLY A 446 -18.11 16.82 11.03
CA GLY A 446 -18.39 16.54 12.45
C GLY A 446 -17.16 16.27 13.32
N THR A 447 -15.95 16.29 12.74
CA THR A 447 -14.69 15.91 13.42
C THR A 447 -13.81 17.11 13.79
N ALA A 448 -14.26 18.36 13.53
CA ALA A 448 -13.51 19.54 13.92
C ALA A 448 -13.65 19.78 15.42
N PRO A 449 -12.57 19.98 16.18
CA PRO A 449 -12.63 20.44 17.55
C PRO A 449 -13.09 21.89 17.56
N SER A 450 -14.39 22.12 17.65
CA SER A 450 -14.95 23.41 18.00
C SER A 450 -15.08 23.42 19.52
N HIS A 451 -14.64 24.50 20.16
CA HIS A 451 -14.85 24.74 21.59
C HIS A 451 -16.37 24.89 21.86
N HIS A 452 -17.06 23.78 21.93
CA HIS A 452 -18.46 23.75 22.30
C HIS A 452 -18.56 23.50 23.81
N ALA A 453 -19.15 24.45 24.52
CA ALA A 453 -19.51 24.29 25.93
C ALA A 453 -20.89 23.58 26.03
N GLY A 454 -21.09 22.77 27.05
CA GLY A 454 -22.37 22.18 27.37
C GLY A 454 -22.74 20.90 26.59
N ALA A 455 -24.03 20.73 26.26
CA ALA A 455 -24.57 19.51 25.62
C ALA A 455 -23.87 19.11 24.30
N ALA A 456 -23.32 20.08 23.57
CA ALA A 456 -22.61 19.83 22.32
C ALA A 456 -21.27 19.09 22.57
N SER A 457 -20.59 19.34 23.70
CA SER A 457 -19.34 18.64 24.05
C SER A 457 -19.60 17.17 24.39
N VAL A 458 -20.71 16.86 25.05
CA VAL A 458 -21.11 15.48 25.39
C VAL A 458 -21.38 14.67 24.12
N VAL A 459 -22.10 15.26 23.17
CA VAL A 459 -22.37 14.62 21.86
C VAL A 459 -21.07 14.40 21.08
N PHE A 460 -20.16 15.37 21.08
CA PHE A 460 -18.87 15.26 20.40
C PHE A 460 -18.01 14.13 20.99
N THR A 461 -17.89 14.08 22.33
CA THR A 461 -17.15 13.01 23.02
C THR A 461 -17.75 11.64 22.77
N ALA A 462 -19.10 11.53 22.72
CA ALA A 462 -19.76 10.27 22.37
C ALA A 462 -19.40 9.81 20.95
N ILE A 463 -19.39 10.73 19.97
CA ILE A 463 -19.02 10.41 18.58
C ILE A 463 -17.55 10.00 18.47
N GLN A 464 -16.65 10.64 19.22
CA GLN A 464 -15.24 10.20 19.28
C GLN A 464 -15.11 8.78 19.82
N GLY A 465 -15.84 8.46 20.88
CA GLY A 465 -15.91 7.10 21.44
C GLY A 465 -16.47 6.08 20.45
N ASP A 466 -17.53 6.44 19.72
CA ASP A 466 -18.15 5.60 18.69
C ASP A 466 -17.16 5.31 17.52
N PHE A 467 -16.38 6.31 17.14
CA PHE A 467 -15.34 6.15 16.13
C PHE A 467 -14.16 5.29 16.63
N ALA A 468 -13.76 5.45 17.90
CA ALA A 468 -12.74 4.61 18.51
C ALA A 468 -13.17 3.14 18.55
N GLU A 469 -14.43 2.86 18.92
CA GLU A 469 -14.96 1.49 18.92
C GLU A 469 -15.06 0.91 17.51
N ALA A 470 -15.44 1.70 16.51
CA ALA A 470 -15.42 1.28 15.11
C ALA A 470 -13.98 0.97 14.64
N THR A 471 -13.01 1.77 15.04
CA THR A 471 -11.57 1.54 14.76
C THR A 471 -11.07 0.28 15.44
N ARG A 472 -11.55 0.00 16.66
CA ARG A 472 -11.26 -1.26 17.38
C ARG A 472 -11.66 -2.48 16.56
N VAL A 473 -12.84 -2.47 15.96
CA VAL A 473 -13.31 -3.58 15.10
C VAL A 473 -12.38 -3.76 13.90
N VAL A 474 -11.93 -2.66 13.28
CA VAL A 474 -10.97 -2.71 12.17
C VAL A 474 -9.63 -3.33 12.59
N TYR A 475 -9.09 -2.94 13.74
CA TYR A 475 -7.81 -3.49 14.22
C TYR A 475 -7.94 -4.95 14.68
N LEU A 476 -9.09 -5.36 15.22
CA LEU A 476 -9.37 -6.77 15.49
C LEU A 476 -9.47 -7.59 14.20
N ALA A 477 -10.04 -7.03 13.13
CA ALA A 477 -10.04 -7.68 11.82
C ALA A 477 -8.62 -7.81 11.26
N MET A 478 -7.76 -6.78 11.41
CA MET A 478 -6.34 -6.86 11.04
C MET A 478 -5.60 -7.91 11.88
N ALA A 479 -5.89 -8.04 13.17
CA ALA A 479 -5.37 -9.10 14.01
C ALA A 479 -5.76 -10.49 13.49
N GLY A 480 -7.03 -10.66 13.07
CA GLY A 480 -7.52 -11.88 12.43
C GLY A 480 -6.80 -12.19 11.11
N ILE A 481 -6.58 -11.19 10.25
CA ILE A 481 -5.82 -11.35 9.00
C ILE A 481 -4.38 -11.82 9.29
N MET A 482 -3.72 -11.20 10.27
CA MET A 482 -2.36 -11.62 10.68
C MET A 482 -2.35 -13.02 11.32
N ALA A 483 -3.39 -13.41 12.05
CA ALA A 483 -3.52 -14.77 12.60
C ALA A 483 -3.70 -15.82 11.48
N VAL A 484 -4.48 -15.50 10.42
CA VAL A 484 -4.57 -16.35 9.24
C VAL A 484 -3.23 -16.46 8.53
N SER A 485 -2.50 -15.34 8.38
CA SER A 485 -1.12 -15.32 7.85
C SER A 485 -0.21 -16.25 8.66
N PHE A 486 -0.26 -16.19 9.99
CA PHE A 486 0.48 -17.08 10.89
C PHE A 486 0.17 -18.55 10.63
N LEU A 487 -1.10 -18.93 10.57
CA LEU A 487 -1.51 -20.32 10.33
C LEU A 487 -1.00 -20.84 8.96
N ILE A 488 -1.06 -20.01 7.92
CA ILE A 488 -0.55 -20.35 6.60
C ILE A 488 0.98 -20.47 6.63
N ALA A 489 1.67 -19.52 7.26
CA ALA A 489 3.13 -19.54 7.39
C ALA A 489 3.61 -20.80 8.11
N VAL A 490 2.99 -21.17 9.24
CA VAL A 490 3.36 -22.38 10.00
C VAL A 490 3.14 -23.65 9.16
N ARG A 491 1.97 -23.78 8.51
CA ARG A 491 1.55 -25.03 7.88
C ARG A 491 2.04 -25.21 6.45
N ARG A 492 2.19 -24.13 5.69
CA ARG A 492 2.35 -24.18 4.23
C ARG A 492 3.66 -23.65 3.70
N MET A 493 4.32 -22.69 4.40
CA MET A 493 5.61 -22.17 3.94
C MET A 493 6.70 -23.25 4.03
N GLU A 494 7.57 -23.23 3.05
CA GLU A 494 8.72 -24.13 2.98
C GLU A 494 9.82 -23.68 3.94
N ARG A 495 10.62 -24.64 4.41
CA ARG A 495 11.76 -24.40 5.30
C ARG A 495 13.04 -24.22 4.50
N GLY A 496 14.00 -23.49 5.08
CA GLY A 496 15.35 -23.35 4.54
C GLY A 496 15.48 -22.26 3.48
N VAL A 497 16.71 -21.99 3.10
CA VAL A 497 17.07 -21.12 1.99
C VAL A 497 16.92 -21.93 0.70
N PRO A 498 16.38 -21.38 -0.41
CA PRO A 498 16.30 -22.10 -1.68
C PRO A 498 17.67 -22.65 -2.08
N SER A 499 17.73 -23.92 -2.52
CA SER A 499 18.98 -24.65 -2.82
C SER A 499 19.85 -23.94 -3.86
N GLU A 500 19.26 -23.25 -4.80
CA GLU A 500 19.99 -22.48 -5.81
C GLU A 500 20.72 -21.23 -5.25
N VAL A 501 20.29 -20.71 -4.10
CA VAL A 501 20.99 -19.61 -3.39
C VAL A 501 22.08 -20.18 -2.48
N ALA A 502 21.87 -21.38 -1.94
CA ALA A 502 22.84 -22.08 -1.10
C ALA A 502 24.07 -22.59 -1.89
N ASP A 503 23.89 -22.89 -3.18
CA ASP A 503 24.97 -23.35 -4.07
C ASP A 503 25.73 -22.22 -4.78
N ALA A 504 25.43 -20.94 -4.48
CA ALA A 504 26.20 -19.82 -4.97
C ALA A 504 27.64 -19.89 -4.39
N PRO A 505 28.69 -19.69 -5.22
CA PRO A 505 30.09 -19.92 -4.82
C PRO A 505 30.57 -19.10 -3.61
N GLU A 506 29.87 -18.07 -3.23
CA GLU A 506 30.20 -17.22 -2.05
C GLU A 506 29.86 -17.88 -0.70
N ALA A 507 28.98 -18.86 -0.65
CA ALA A 507 28.69 -19.60 0.58
C ALA A 507 29.84 -20.59 0.99
N ARG A 508 30.77 -20.86 0.08
CA ARG A 508 31.90 -21.78 0.31
C ARG A 508 33.24 -21.09 0.61
N ALA A 509 33.30 -19.76 0.57
CA ALA A 509 34.56 -19.04 0.75
C ALA A 509 34.62 -18.27 2.08
N ILE A 510 34.50 -18.98 3.19
CA ILE A 510 35.20 -18.62 4.43
C ILE A 510 36.22 -19.75 4.67
N PRO A 511 37.51 -19.54 4.33
CA PRO A 511 38.51 -20.47 4.83
C PRO A 511 38.49 -20.36 6.35
N GLU A 512 38.32 -21.49 7.03
CA GLU A 512 38.72 -21.60 8.42
C GLU A 512 40.15 -21.10 8.54
N VAL A 513 40.30 -19.89 9.06
CA VAL A 513 41.61 -19.48 9.58
C VAL A 513 41.86 -20.34 10.81
N GLN A 514 42.69 -21.36 10.60
CA GLN A 514 43.32 -22.07 11.68
C GLN A 514 43.97 -21.06 12.61
N ARG A 515 43.42 -20.86 13.75
CA ARG A 515 43.94 -20.92 15.12
C ARG A 515 42.99 -20.35 16.12
#